data_c145c9b1b3aaf367b8ca9928ccf9e1a7
#
_entry.id   c145c9b1b3aaf367b8ca9928ccf9e1a7
#
_cell.length_a   1.000
_cell.length_b   1.000
_cell.length_c   1.000
_cell.angle_alpha   90.00
_cell.angle_beta   90.00
_cell.angle_gamma   90.00
#
_symmetry.space_group_name_H-M   'P 1'
#
loop_
_entity.id
_entity.type
_entity.pdbx_description
1 polymer ?
#
loop_
_entity_poly.entity_id
_entity_poly.type
_entity_poly.pdbx_seq_one_letter_code
_entity_poly.pdbx_strand_id
1 'polypeptide(L)'
;MTHILFITPYYPPETAAPAIRISETAVRLVQRGYQVTVLTTVPNYPTGIVPAEYRGRLIQQEVRDGVKVIRAWSYTSPNKGFLRRIIAQLSFACLAPVFGGKAVGLPDIIIVESPPLFDAITARLMAWFKRCPFIFLVSDLWPESAVQLGMLRNRLLIRLAERLEWSTYQKASLIWVVTEGIRQNLLQRGLPAERIFLLTNGVDTNKFQPMNKSLARAELGWDECFTILYAGTHGLAHGLETVLDAASQLKNYPAIRFVLVGDGAAKARLVEEAQQRELFNITFLDPQPHDRMPLVIAGADVCLVPLRKLPLFEGALPSKSYEVMACARPIILAVAGEARKLIEQEAGAAIAIEPESATALVHSLLYLYKHPEEAERLGQRGRPFVNARFDRDQLTTTLETHLRELCDADKSAMGAINRPLHSFVGEATLAPTAAPPLVTASKEKE
;
A
#
# COMPACT_ATOMS: atom_id res chain seq x y z
N MET A 1 27.90 -8.93 3.38
CA MET A 1 26.45 -9.07 3.61
C MET A 1 25.84 -7.73 3.29
N THR A 2 24.91 -7.65 2.34
CA THR A 2 24.33 -6.37 1.94
C THR A 2 23.36 -5.89 3.02
N HIS A 3 23.51 -4.64 3.44
CA HIS A 3 22.69 -4.01 4.47
C HIS A 3 21.63 -3.11 3.83
N ILE A 4 20.36 -3.45 4.04
CA ILE A 4 19.19 -2.76 3.51
C ILE A 4 18.53 -1.98 4.65
N LEU A 5 18.28 -0.69 4.43
CA LEU A 5 17.52 0.16 5.33
C LEU A 5 16.14 0.44 4.73
N PHE A 6 15.09 0.01 5.41
CA PHE A 6 13.74 0.49 5.14
C PHE A 6 13.41 1.72 5.98
N ILE A 7 12.80 2.73 5.36
CA ILE A 7 12.25 3.91 6.04
C ILE A 7 10.75 3.92 5.80
N THR A 8 9.99 3.78 6.87
CA THR A 8 8.52 3.74 6.85
C THR A 8 7.98 4.17 8.21
N PRO A 9 6.86 4.91 8.30
CA PRO A 9 6.28 5.28 9.59
C PRO A 9 5.50 4.13 10.23
N TYR A 10 5.21 3.06 9.48
CA TYR A 10 4.38 1.95 9.92
C TYR A 10 5.18 0.65 9.93
N TYR A 11 5.25 0.01 11.11
CA TYR A 11 5.88 -1.30 11.27
C TYR A 11 5.20 -2.06 12.42
N PRO A 12 5.14 -3.39 12.42
CA PRO A 12 4.50 -4.13 13.52
C PRO A 12 4.93 -3.66 14.92
N PRO A 13 4.00 -3.56 15.89
CA PRO A 13 2.70 -4.26 15.95
C PRO A 13 1.55 -3.61 15.18
N GLU A 14 1.79 -2.55 14.41
CA GLU A 14 0.75 -1.93 13.58
C GLU A 14 0.36 -2.84 12.41
N THR A 15 -0.94 -2.84 12.07
CA THR A 15 -1.55 -3.74 11.07
C THR A 15 -1.93 -3.02 9.77
N ALA A 16 -1.41 -1.82 9.55
CA ALA A 16 -1.60 -1.10 8.29
C ALA A 16 -0.97 -1.87 7.11
N ALA A 17 -1.56 -1.78 5.91
CA ALA A 17 -1.05 -2.46 4.73
C ALA A 17 0.44 -2.18 4.42
N PRO A 18 0.97 -0.94 4.58
CA PRO A 18 2.40 -0.67 4.51
C PRO A 18 3.21 -1.45 5.54
N ALA A 19 2.73 -1.52 6.81
CA ALA A 19 3.42 -2.24 7.87
C ALA A 19 3.58 -3.73 7.54
N ILE A 20 2.51 -4.36 7.03
CA ILE A 20 2.49 -5.77 6.62
C ILE A 20 3.43 -5.98 5.43
N ARG A 21 3.32 -5.16 4.38
CA ARG A 21 4.17 -5.27 3.20
C ARG A 21 5.65 -5.19 3.54
N ILE A 22 6.06 -4.15 4.27
CA ILE A 22 7.46 -3.94 4.62
C ILE A 22 7.97 -5.01 5.56
N SER A 23 7.20 -5.40 6.59
CA SER A 23 7.66 -6.42 7.54
C SER A 23 7.83 -7.79 6.90
N GLU A 24 6.86 -8.23 6.11
CA GLU A 24 6.95 -9.51 5.41
C GLU A 24 8.07 -9.54 4.37
N THR A 25 8.33 -8.42 3.69
CA THR A 25 9.48 -8.30 2.77
C THR A 25 10.81 -8.30 3.54
N ALA A 26 10.90 -7.53 4.64
CA ALA A 26 12.09 -7.44 5.47
C ALA A 26 12.49 -8.79 6.07
N VAL A 27 11.52 -9.54 6.61
CA VAL A 27 11.75 -10.88 7.18
C VAL A 27 12.28 -11.85 6.11
N ARG A 28 11.69 -11.85 4.91
CA ARG A 28 12.14 -12.70 3.81
C ARG A 28 13.54 -12.36 3.33
N LEU A 29 13.89 -11.08 3.30
CA LEU A 29 15.26 -10.65 2.98
C LEU A 29 16.26 -11.12 4.06
N VAL A 30 15.91 -11.05 5.35
CA VAL A 30 16.74 -11.61 6.43
C VAL A 30 16.95 -13.12 6.25
N GLN A 31 15.89 -13.87 5.97
CA GLN A 31 15.96 -15.32 5.71
C GLN A 31 16.86 -15.66 4.51
N ARG A 32 17.02 -14.74 3.56
CA ARG A 32 17.90 -14.87 2.38
C ARG A 32 19.30 -14.32 2.60
N GLY A 33 19.64 -13.96 3.83
CA GLY A 33 20.99 -13.58 4.23
C GLY A 33 21.33 -12.10 4.07
N TYR A 34 20.33 -11.20 3.93
CA TYR A 34 20.54 -9.76 4.00
C TYR A 34 20.55 -9.28 5.45
N GLN A 35 21.33 -8.25 5.74
CA GLN A 35 21.16 -7.49 6.97
C GLN A 35 20.05 -6.46 6.73
N VAL A 36 18.97 -6.50 7.51
CA VAL A 36 17.85 -5.59 7.34
C VAL A 36 17.65 -4.74 8.60
N THR A 37 17.58 -3.44 8.39
CA THR A 37 17.21 -2.46 9.42
C THR A 37 15.96 -1.72 8.97
N VAL A 38 15.01 -1.49 9.88
CA VAL A 38 13.84 -0.65 9.65
C VAL A 38 13.92 0.57 10.57
N LEU A 39 13.91 1.75 9.98
CA LEU A 39 13.75 3.02 10.70
C LEU A 39 12.28 3.43 10.63
N THR A 40 11.62 3.47 11.78
CA THR A 40 10.18 3.70 11.89
C THR A 40 9.82 4.62 13.05
N THR A 41 8.54 4.96 13.18
CA THR A 41 8.03 5.69 14.36
C THR A 41 7.73 4.75 15.53
N VAL A 42 7.46 5.33 16.69
CA VAL A 42 6.81 4.59 17.77
C VAL A 42 5.38 4.19 17.33
N PRO A 43 4.88 2.98 17.69
CA PRO A 43 3.55 2.53 17.29
C PRO A 43 2.48 3.51 17.75
N ASN A 44 1.58 3.88 16.84
CA ASN A 44 0.49 4.81 17.14
C ASN A 44 -0.74 4.65 16.22
N TYR A 45 -0.63 3.91 15.14
CA TYR A 45 -1.73 3.68 14.21
C TYR A 45 -2.63 2.52 14.67
N PRO A 46 -3.99 2.60 14.53
CA PRO A 46 -4.74 3.68 13.88
C PRO A 46 -5.15 4.81 14.84
N THR A 47 -5.02 4.66 16.14
CA THR A 47 -5.62 5.53 17.16
C THR A 47 -4.89 6.87 17.35
N GLY A 48 -3.61 6.94 16.96
CA GLY A 48 -2.70 8.06 17.28
C GLY A 48 -2.23 8.05 18.74
N ILE A 49 -2.49 6.97 19.48
CA ILE A 49 -2.08 6.81 20.89
C ILE A 49 -0.89 5.87 20.96
N VAL A 50 0.20 6.33 21.55
CA VAL A 50 1.41 5.53 21.77
C VAL A 50 1.20 4.58 22.96
N PRO A 51 1.40 3.26 22.83
CA PRO A 51 1.38 2.31 23.94
C PRO A 51 2.39 2.68 25.03
N ALA A 52 2.10 2.31 26.27
CA ALA A 52 2.89 2.74 27.44
C ALA A 52 4.38 2.35 27.35
N GLU A 53 4.66 1.16 26.84
CA GLU A 53 6.02 0.60 26.67
C GLU A 53 6.90 1.38 25.67
N TYR A 54 6.30 2.20 24.81
CA TYR A 54 7.02 3.01 23.81
C TYR A 54 7.14 4.49 24.21
N ARG A 55 6.58 4.91 25.35
CA ARG A 55 6.57 6.32 25.77
C ARG A 55 7.90 6.74 26.40
N GLY A 56 8.20 8.03 26.32
CA GLY A 56 9.31 8.68 27.05
C GLY A 56 10.71 8.43 26.52
N ARG A 57 10.86 7.78 25.34
CA ARG A 57 12.16 7.52 24.72
C ARG A 57 12.28 8.22 23.36
N LEU A 58 13.43 8.86 23.11
CA LEU A 58 13.70 9.47 21.80
C LEU A 58 14.06 8.44 20.74
N ILE A 59 14.64 7.32 21.16
CA ILE A 59 14.99 6.19 20.31
C ILE A 59 14.79 4.89 21.10
N GLN A 60 14.28 3.90 20.41
CA GLN A 60 14.16 2.54 20.91
C GLN A 60 14.63 1.57 19.83
N GLN A 61 15.36 0.54 20.24
CA GLN A 61 15.84 -0.51 19.33
C GLN A 61 15.30 -1.85 19.81
N GLU A 62 14.83 -2.63 18.88
CA GLU A 62 14.38 -4.01 19.10
C GLU A 62 14.80 -4.88 17.91
N VAL A 63 14.79 -6.19 18.09
CA VAL A 63 14.91 -7.16 17.00
C VAL A 63 13.61 -7.93 16.93
N ARG A 64 13.02 -7.96 15.73
CA ARG A 64 11.77 -8.65 15.48
C ARG A 64 11.92 -9.52 14.24
N ASP A 65 11.76 -10.83 14.40
CA ASP A 65 11.92 -11.82 13.33
C ASP A 65 13.25 -11.68 12.57
N GLY A 66 14.33 -11.38 13.28
CA GLY A 66 15.66 -11.15 12.72
C GLY A 66 15.91 -9.76 12.12
N VAL A 67 14.89 -8.93 12.01
CA VAL A 67 14.97 -7.55 11.53
C VAL A 67 15.32 -6.61 12.67
N LYS A 68 16.34 -5.77 12.49
CA LYS A 68 16.67 -4.69 13.43
C LYS A 68 15.69 -3.54 13.24
N VAL A 69 14.89 -3.24 14.25
CA VAL A 69 13.90 -2.15 14.23
C VAL A 69 14.39 -0.99 15.10
N ILE A 70 14.45 0.19 14.51
CA ILE A 70 14.82 1.45 15.17
C ILE A 70 13.61 2.36 15.16
N ARG A 71 13.01 2.57 16.33
CA ARG A 71 11.88 3.47 16.50
C ARG A 71 12.36 4.84 16.95
N ALA A 72 12.19 5.83 16.08
CA ALA A 72 12.49 7.21 16.39
C ALA A 72 11.24 7.92 16.91
N TRP A 73 11.41 8.76 17.91
CA TRP A 73 10.31 9.59 18.38
C TRP A 73 9.81 10.53 17.29
N SER A 74 8.52 10.66 17.21
CA SER A 74 7.83 11.63 16.38
C SER A 74 6.62 12.18 17.12
N TYR A 75 6.14 13.33 16.72
CA TYR A 75 4.89 13.86 17.23
C TYR A 75 3.76 12.91 16.88
N THR A 76 2.97 12.52 17.88
CA THR A 76 1.79 11.68 17.71
C THR A 76 0.58 12.43 18.23
N SER A 77 -0.55 12.26 17.57
CA SER A 77 -1.82 12.88 17.96
C SER A 77 -2.96 11.93 17.64
N PRO A 78 -4.00 11.85 18.50
CA PRO A 78 -5.23 11.18 18.13
C PRO A 78 -5.65 11.61 16.72
N ASN A 79 -6.01 10.65 15.87
CA ASN A 79 -6.21 10.84 14.42
C ASN A 79 -7.40 11.77 14.08
N LYS A 80 -7.38 13.00 14.60
CA LYS A 80 -8.39 14.04 14.37
C LYS A 80 -7.79 15.18 13.56
N GLY A 81 -7.97 15.13 12.23
CA GLY A 81 -7.66 16.24 11.33
C GLY A 81 -6.39 16.06 10.49
N PHE A 82 -6.49 16.55 9.25
CA PHE A 82 -5.44 16.46 8.23
C PHE A 82 -4.14 17.17 8.64
N LEU A 83 -4.23 18.38 9.23
CA LEU A 83 -3.07 19.18 9.63
C LEU A 83 -2.20 18.47 10.68
N ARG A 84 -2.82 17.85 11.69
CA ARG A 84 -2.08 17.11 12.71
C ARG A 84 -1.33 15.91 12.13
N ARG A 85 -1.91 15.24 11.14
CA ARG A 85 -1.24 14.15 10.41
C ARG A 85 -0.03 14.65 9.64
N ILE A 86 -0.13 15.80 8.97
CA ILE A 86 1.02 16.43 8.30
C ILE A 86 2.13 16.76 9.29
N ILE A 87 1.80 17.36 10.44
CA ILE A 87 2.77 17.68 11.50
C ILE A 87 3.45 16.40 12.01
N ALA A 88 2.70 15.32 12.23
CA ALA A 88 3.25 14.03 12.65
C ALA A 88 4.25 13.48 11.62
N GLN A 89 3.86 13.48 10.35
CA GLN A 89 4.72 13.02 9.25
C GLN A 89 5.98 13.88 9.10
N LEU A 90 5.85 15.20 9.15
CA LEU A 90 7.00 16.13 9.09
C LEU A 90 7.93 15.96 10.30
N SER A 91 7.36 15.74 11.49
CA SER A 91 8.19 15.50 12.69
C SER A 91 9.02 14.23 12.54
N PHE A 92 8.45 13.15 12.03
CA PHE A 92 9.21 11.94 11.71
C PHE A 92 10.28 12.22 10.64
N ALA A 93 9.89 12.86 9.54
CA ALA A 93 10.79 13.16 8.43
C ALA A 93 12.03 13.95 8.86
N CYS A 94 11.89 14.87 9.80
CA CYS A 94 13.01 15.69 10.29
C CYS A 94 13.79 15.05 11.44
N LEU A 95 13.12 14.33 12.34
CA LEU A 95 13.73 13.83 13.56
C LEU A 95 14.30 12.42 13.44
N ALA A 96 13.74 11.56 12.56
CA ALA A 96 14.24 10.21 12.35
C ALA A 96 15.71 10.16 11.90
N PRO A 97 16.20 11.01 10.97
CA PRO A 97 17.62 11.04 10.62
C PRO A 97 18.51 11.46 11.82
N VAL A 98 18.03 12.37 12.66
CA VAL A 98 18.78 12.90 13.80
C VAL A 98 18.89 11.86 14.91
N PHE A 99 17.77 11.29 15.32
CA PHE A 99 17.74 10.32 16.42
C PHE A 99 18.18 8.92 15.98
N GLY A 100 17.67 8.45 14.82
CA GLY A 100 17.93 7.10 14.32
C GLY A 100 19.19 6.94 13.49
N GLY A 101 19.69 8.01 12.87
CA GLY A 101 20.74 7.95 11.87
C GLY A 101 22.05 7.29 12.32
N LYS A 102 22.46 7.47 13.59
CA LYS A 102 23.64 6.80 14.14
C LYS A 102 23.36 5.30 14.39
N ALA A 103 22.19 4.97 14.89
CA ALA A 103 21.81 3.60 15.23
C ALA A 103 21.61 2.69 13.99
N VAL A 104 21.27 3.28 12.83
CA VAL A 104 21.15 2.56 11.55
C VAL A 104 22.48 1.96 11.09
N GLY A 105 23.61 2.62 11.35
CA GLY A 105 24.91 2.20 10.81
C GLY A 105 25.12 2.70 9.36
N LEU A 106 25.73 1.87 8.53
CA LEU A 106 26.04 2.18 7.13
C LEU A 106 25.25 1.20 6.22
N PRO A 107 24.08 1.60 5.72
CA PRO A 107 23.34 0.78 4.76
C PRO A 107 23.97 0.87 3.37
N ASP A 108 23.88 -0.22 2.61
CA ASP A 108 24.26 -0.25 1.19
C ASP A 108 23.14 0.31 0.31
N ILE A 109 21.87 0.12 0.72
CA ILE A 109 20.69 0.61 0.00
C ILE A 109 19.65 1.10 1.00
N ILE A 110 18.96 2.19 0.65
CA ILE A 110 17.78 2.67 1.36
C ILE A 110 16.54 2.42 0.51
N ILE A 111 15.47 1.90 1.13
CA ILE A 111 14.14 1.80 0.53
C ILE A 111 13.20 2.66 1.35
N VAL A 112 12.53 3.61 0.71
CA VAL A 112 11.56 4.49 1.37
C VAL A 112 10.22 4.43 0.67
N GLU A 113 9.14 4.32 1.46
CA GLU A 113 7.78 4.21 0.94
C GLU A 113 7.06 5.55 0.91
N SER A 114 6.24 5.75 -0.12
CA SER A 114 5.27 6.84 -0.24
C SER A 114 3.87 6.28 -0.57
N PRO A 115 2.80 6.71 0.09
CA PRO A 115 2.74 7.69 1.18
C PRO A 115 3.23 7.15 2.55
N PRO A 116 3.70 8.04 3.44
CA PRO A 116 3.74 9.49 3.34
C PRO A 116 4.92 10.01 2.49
N LEU A 117 4.65 11.01 1.64
CA LEU A 117 5.71 11.60 0.80
C LEU A 117 6.84 12.23 1.61
N PHE A 118 6.58 12.73 2.82
CA PHE A 118 7.59 13.43 3.62
C PHE A 118 8.73 12.51 4.07
N ASP A 119 8.54 11.20 4.12
CA ASP A 119 9.59 10.22 4.42
C ASP A 119 10.72 10.24 3.37
N ALA A 120 10.42 10.71 2.16
CA ALA A 120 11.42 10.97 1.14
C ALA A 120 12.48 11.99 1.60
N ILE A 121 12.15 12.93 2.49
CA ILE A 121 13.11 13.88 3.08
C ILE A 121 14.10 13.09 3.92
N THR A 122 13.63 12.19 4.79
CA THR A 122 14.47 11.29 5.59
C THR A 122 15.40 10.48 4.71
N ALA A 123 14.86 9.82 3.68
CA ALA A 123 15.64 8.98 2.78
C ALA A 123 16.73 9.78 2.04
N ARG A 124 16.38 10.94 1.51
CA ARG A 124 17.34 11.82 0.79
C ARG A 124 18.46 12.33 1.70
N LEU A 125 18.13 12.73 2.93
CA LEU A 125 19.12 13.14 3.92
C LEU A 125 20.04 11.96 4.30
N MET A 126 19.44 10.80 4.61
CA MET A 126 20.19 9.61 4.96
C MET A 126 21.06 9.12 3.81
N ALA A 127 20.55 9.07 2.57
CA ALA A 127 21.29 8.70 1.38
C ALA A 127 22.50 9.62 1.16
N TRP A 128 22.32 10.92 1.35
CA TRP A 128 23.41 11.89 1.22
C TRP A 128 24.48 11.70 2.31
N PHE A 129 24.07 11.59 3.59
CA PHE A 129 25.00 11.41 4.70
C PHE A 129 25.73 10.07 4.69
N LYS A 130 25.01 8.99 4.27
CA LYS A 130 25.54 7.62 4.25
C LYS A 130 26.20 7.28 2.91
N ARG A 131 26.09 8.14 1.90
CA ARG A 131 26.62 7.96 0.55
C ARG A 131 26.17 6.64 -0.08
N CYS A 132 24.89 6.34 -0.01
CA CYS A 132 24.30 5.13 -0.58
C CYS A 132 23.09 5.45 -1.47
N PRO A 133 22.77 4.63 -2.47
CA PRO A 133 21.62 4.80 -3.32
C PRO A 133 20.32 4.59 -2.54
N PHE A 134 19.21 5.16 -3.05
CA PHE A 134 17.89 4.88 -2.50
C PHE A 134 16.87 4.53 -3.58
N ILE A 135 15.98 3.61 -3.23
CA ILE A 135 14.81 3.20 -3.98
C ILE A 135 13.58 3.91 -3.40
N PHE A 136 12.81 4.55 -4.27
CA PHE A 136 11.57 5.20 -3.89
C PHE A 136 10.38 4.30 -4.23
N LEU A 137 9.77 3.68 -3.22
CA LEU A 137 8.59 2.82 -3.34
C LEU A 137 7.34 3.69 -3.39
N VAL A 138 6.66 3.71 -4.53
CA VAL A 138 5.45 4.47 -4.79
C VAL A 138 4.25 3.53 -4.74
N SER A 139 3.54 3.52 -3.63
CA SER A 139 2.35 2.71 -3.44
C SER A 139 1.04 3.47 -3.73
N ASP A 140 1.11 4.79 -3.84
CA ASP A 140 0.03 5.67 -4.27
C ASP A 140 0.63 6.98 -4.82
N LEU A 141 -0.05 7.62 -5.75
CA LEU A 141 0.35 8.92 -6.31
C LEU A 141 -0.06 10.04 -5.34
N TRP A 142 0.87 10.46 -4.50
CA TRP A 142 0.66 11.56 -3.56
C TRP A 142 1.52 12.77 -3.96
N PRO A 143 1.00 14.00 -4.10
CA PRO A 143 -0.22 14.53 -3.47
C PRO A 143 -1.52 14.34 -4.26
N GLU A 144 -1.50 13.78 -5.46
CA GLU A 144 -2.66 13.67 -6.33
C GLU A 144 -3.86 13.01 -5.64
N SER A 145 -3.66 11.88 -4.96
CA SER A 145 -4.72 11.18 -4.23
C SER A 145 -5.34 12.04 -3.12
N ALA A 146 -4.53 12.80 -2.38
CA ALA A 146 -5.03 13.71 -1.35
C ALA A 146 -5.84 14.88 -1.93
N VAL A 147 -5.50 15.34 -3.12
CA VAL A 147 -6.23 16.40 -3.83
C VAL A 147 -7.55 15.87 -4.36
N GLN A 148 -7.57 14.73 -5.04
CA GLN A 148 -8.78 14.13 -5.61
C GLN A 148 -9.77 13.70 -4.51
N LEU A 149 -9.29 13.24 -3.35
CA LEU A 149 -10.12 12.95 -2.18
C LEU A 149 -10.56 14.22 -1.41
N GLY A 150 -10.18 15.41 -1.88
CA GLY A 150 -10.56 16.69 -1.27
C GLY A 150 -9.90 16.99 0.08
N MET A 151 -8.89 16.19 0.48
CA MET A 151 -8.16 16.37 1.73
C MET A 151 -7.13 17.51 1.68
N LEU A 152 -6.57 17.78 0.52
CA LEU A 152 -5.59 18.85 0.28
C LEU A 152 -6.15 19.83 -0.75
N ARG A 153 -6.41 21.08 -0.34
CA ARG A 153 -7.04 22.12 -1.20
C ARG A 153 -6.17 23.37 -1.40
N ASN A 154 -5.20 23.59 -0.52
CA ASN A 154 -4.34 24.77 -0.59
C ASN A 154 -3.35 24.63 -1.75
N ARG A 155 -3.45 25.51 -2.77
CA ARG A 155 -2.65 25.49 -4.00
C ARG A 155 -1.13 25.60 -3.74
N LEU A 156 -0.72 26.36 -2.71
CA LEU A 156 0.70 26.49 -2.38
C LEU A 156 1.26 25.18 -1.80
N LEU A 157 0.52 24.54 -0.88
CA LEU A 157 0.90 23.27 -0.31
C LEU A 157 0.92 22.15 -1.35
N ILE A 158 -0.03 22.15 -2.29
CA ILE A 158 -0.04 21.20 -3.42
C ILE A 158 1.23 21.37 -4.25
N ARG A 159 1.57 22.59 -4.68
CA ARG A 159 2.79 22.86 -5.47
C ARG A 159 4.07 22.48 -4.74
N LEU A 160 4.15 22.71 -3.43
CA LEU A 160 5.30 22.31 -2.63
C LEU A 160 5.41 20.78 -2.54
N ALA A 161 4.31 20.09 -2.37
CA ALA A 161 4.27 18.63 -2.33
C ALA A 161 4.63 18.02 -3.70
N GLU A 162 4.10 18.55 -4.80
CA GLU A 162 4.45 18.16 -6.16
C GLU A 162 5.95 18.36 -6.47
N ARG A 163 6.53 19.49 -6.00
CA ARG A 163 7.97 19.73 -6.14
C ARG A 163 8.80 18.75 -5.33
N LEU A 164 8.37 18.42 -4.12
CA LEU A 164 9.05 17.42 -3.30
C LEU A 164 8.98 16.04 -3.96
N GLU A 165 7.80 15.63 -4.40
CA GLU A 165 7.56 14.38 -5.12
C GLU A 165 8.47 14.30 -6.36
N TRP A 166 8.37 15.27 -7.26
CA TRP A 166 9.14 15.30 -8.50
C TRP A 166 10.65 15.28 -8.26
N SER A 167 11.13 16.11 -7.34
CA SER A 167 12.55 16.14 -6.99
C SER A 167 13.03 14.84 -6.35
N THR A 168 12.13 14.08 -5.71
CA THR A 168 12.45 12.76 -5.16
C THR A 168 12.56 11.71 -6.26
N TYR A 169 11.64 11.70 -7.24
CA TYR A 169 11.77 10.85 -8.42
C TYR A 169 13.09 11.09 -9.17
N GLN A 170 13.48 12.35 -9.34
CA GLN A 170 14.74 12.68 -10.01
C GLN A 170 15.98 12.19 -9.25
N LYS A 171 15.96 12.16 -7.93
CA LYS A 171 17.12 11.79 -7.09
C LYS A 171 17.15 10.32 -6.69
N ALA A 172 16.04 9.60 -6.77
CA ALA A 172 16.01 8.18 -6.50
C ALA A 172 16.84 7.42 -7.54
N SER A 173 17.62 6.43 -7.13
CA SER A 173 18.35 5.57 -8.04
C SER A 173 17.42 4.68 -8.85
N LEU A 174 16.42 4.10 -8.19
CA LEU A 174 15.32 3.35 -8.80
C LEU A 174 13.98 3.78 -8.18
N ILE A 175 12.92 3.61 -8.96
CA ILE A 175 11.54 3.85 -8.54
C ILE A 175 10.79 2.52 -8.60
N TRP A 176 10.36 2.06 -7.44
CA TRP A 176 9.53 0.87 -7.30
C TRP A 176 8.06 1.27 -7.32
N VAL A 177 7.30 0.82 -8.30
CA VAL A 177 5.85 1.06 -8.40
C VAL A 177 5.08 -0.23 -8.17
N VAL A 178 3.89 -0.13 -7.55
CA VAL A 178 3.10 -1.31 -7.17
C VAL A 178 1.99 -1.66 -8.16
N THR A 179 1.71 -0.79 -9.14
CA THR A 179 0.69 -1.03 -10.18
C THR A 179 1.16 -0.53 -11.53
N GLU A 180 0.63 -1.12 -12.61
CA GLU A 180 0.92 -0.64 -13.97
C GLU A 180 0.34 0.77 -14.19
N GLY A 181 -0.81 1.09 -13.58
CA GLY A 181 -1.38 2.43 -13.64
C GLY A 181 -0.43 3.51 -13.11
N ILE A 182 0.22 3.27 -11.95
CA ILE A 182 1.25 4.18 -11.43
C ILE A 182 2.44 4.24 -12.40
N ARG A 183 2.90 3.10 -12.92
CA ARG A 183 4.01 3.04 -13.86
C ARG A 183 3.72 3.89 -15.11
N GLN A 184 2.57 3.73 -15.72
CA GLN A 184 2.17 4.49 -16.91
C GLN A 184 2.06 5.99 -16.63
N ASN A 185 1.51 6.39 -15.47
CA ASN A 185 1.45 7.79 -15.05
C ASN A 185 2.87 8.40 -14.99
N LEU A 186 3.82 7.71 -14.35
CA LEU A 186 5.19 8.21 -14.22
C LEU A 186 5.92 8.27 -15.58
N LEU A 187 5.70 7.30 -16.47
CA LEU A 187 6.25 7.32 -17.84
C LEU A 187 5.69 8.49 -18.65
N GLN A 188 4.39 8.74 -18.57
CA GLN A 188 3.73 9.88 -19.23
C GLN A 188 4.24 11.23 -18.72
N ARG A 189 4.63 11.29 -17.45
CA ARG A 189 5.26 12.47 -16.82
C ARG A 189 6.74 12.63 -17.21
N GLY A 190 7.31 11.72 -18.05
CA GLY A 190 8.65 11.82 -18.61
C GLY A 190 9.75 11.21 -17.74
N LEU A 191 9.44 10.32 -16.80
CA LEU A 191 10.47 9.57 -16.09
C LEU A 191 11.01 8.43 -16.96
N PRO A 192 12.34 8.19 -16.97
CA PRO A 192 12.97 7.14 -17.76
C PRO A 192 12.50 5.74 -17.35
N ALA A 193 12.13 4.90 -18.33
CA ALA A 193 11.58 3.57 -18.08
C ALA A 193 12.57 2.64 -17.34
N GLU A 194 13.86 2.78 -17.61
CA GLU A 194 14.93 2.02 -16.98
C GLU A 194 15.10 2.29 -15.48
N ARG A 195 14.54 3.38 -15.01
CA ARG A 195 14.54 3.72 -13.57
C ARG A 195 13.29 3.28 -12.83
N ILE A 196 12.29 2.75 -13.54
CA ILE A 196 11.01 2.35 -12.97
C ILE A 196 10.85 0.84 -13.09
N PHE A 197 10.76 0.14 -11.97
CA PHE A 197 10.39 -1.26 -11.99
C PHE A 197 9.03 -1.49 -11.31
N LEU A 198 8.25 -2.38 -11.92
CA LEU A 198 6.96 -2.80 -11.40
C LEU A 198 7.15 -4.02 -10.52
N LEU A 199 6.82 -3.89 -9.26
CA LEU A 199 6.71 -5.01 -8.34
C LEU A 199 5.46 -4.79 -7.48
N THR A 200 4.44 -5.56 -7.75
CA THR A 200 3.11 -5.41 -7.14
C THR A 200 3.10 -5.80 -5.67
N ASN A 201 2.03 -5.45 -4.99
CA ASN A 201 1.74 -6.05 -3.70
C ASN A 201 1.50 -7.55 -3.89
N GLY A 202 1.77 -8.32 -2.86
CA GLY A 202 1.56 -9.77 -2.87
C GLY A 202 0.92 -10.25 -1.57
N VAL A 203 0.80 -11.55 -1.47
CA VAL A 203 0.27 -12.26 -0.31
C VAL A 203 1.17 -13.43 0.06
N ASP A 204 1.25 -13.74 1.34
CA ASP A 204 1.85 -14.98 1.83
C ASP A 204 0.88 -16.14 1.58
N THR A 205 1.11 -16.90 0.50
CA THR A 205 0.22 -17.99 0.09
C THR A 205 0.30 -19.21 0.98
N ASN A 206 1.30 -19.29 1.87
CA ASN A 206 1.41 -20.31 2.92
C ASN A 206 0.55 -19.97 4.12
N LYS A 207 0.40 -18.67 4.43
CA LYS A 207 -0.43 -18.15 5.51
C LYS A 207 -1.91 -18.05 5.09
N PHE A 208 -2.16 -17.47 3.92
CA PHE A 208 -3.49 -17.34 3.34
C PHE A 208 -3.81 -18.57 2.50
N GLN A 209 -4.56 -19.50 3.09
CA GLN A 209 -4.96 -20.75 2.46
C GLN A 209 -6.47 -20.96 2.57
N PRO A 210 -7.06 -21.75 1.66
CA PRO A 210 -8.43 -22.19 1.80
C PRO A 210 -8.64 -22.96 3.10
N MET A 211 -9.67 -22.60 3.84
CA MET A 211 -10.10 -23.28 5.05
C MET A 211 -11.55 -23.70 4.93
N ASN A 212 -11.94 -24.73 5.67
CA ASN A 212 -13.33 -25.16 5.74
C ASN A 212 -14.21 -24.05 6.34
N LYS A 213 -15.23 -23.61 5.60
CA LYS A 213 -16.09 -22.49 5.98
C LYS A 213 -16.87 -22.74 7.27
N SER A 214 -17.44 -23.93 7.44
CA SER A 214 -18.22 -24.23 8.64
C SER A 214 -17.34 -24.28 9.88
N LEU A 215 -16.12 -24.81 9.79
CA LEU A 215 -15.16 -24.77 10.91
C LEU A 215 -14.73 -23.33 11.23
N ALA A 216 -14.48 -22.52 10.21
CA ALA A 216 -14.13 -21.11 10.40
C ALA A 216 -15.28 -20.33 11.07
N ARG A 217 -16.52 -20.55 10.66
CA ARG A 217 -17.72 -19.95 11.27
C ARG A 217 -17.90 -20.37 12.72
N ALA A 218 -17.74 -21.64 13.01
CA ALA A 218 -17.84 -22.15 14.38
C ALA A 218 -16.83 -21.47 15.32
N GLU A 219 -15.58 -21.29 14.87
CA GLU A 219 -14.52 -20.60 15.62
C GLU A 219 -14.78 -19.08 15.76
N LEU A 220 -15.39 -18.45 14.74
CA LEU A 220 -15.74 -17.03 14.73
C LEU A 220 -17.04 -16.74 15.50
N GLY A 221 -17.83 -17.76 15.84
CA GLY A 221 -19.17 -17.60 16.40
C GLY A 221 -20.16 -17.04 15.37
N TRP A 222 -19.95 -17.31 14.08
CA TRP A 222 -20.85 -16.89 13.02
C TRP A 222 -21.87 -17.99 12.72
N ASP A 223 -23.09 -17.55 12.42
CA ASP A 223 -24.16 -18.46 11.98
C ASP A 223 -24.03 -18.86 10.49
N GLU A 224 -24.96 -19.71 10.04
CA GLU A 224 -24.96 -20.23 8.65
C GLU A 224 -25.61 -19.26 7.63
N CYS A 225 -25.73 -17.97 7.94
CA CYS A 225 -26.18 -16.96 7.00
C CYS A 225 -25.19 -16.80 5.82
N PHE A 226 -25.71 -16.39 4.65
CA PHE A 226 -24.87 -15.95 3.55
C PHE A 226 -24.13 -14.67 3.97
N THR A 227 -22.85 -14.83 4.24
CA THR A 227 -22.03 -13.78 4.86
C THR A 227 -21.23 -13.03 3.81
N ILE A 228 -21.47 -11.72 3.73
CA ILE A 228 -20.78 -10.77 2.87
C ILE A 228 -19.74 -10.06 3.71
N LEU A 229 -18.46 -10.26 3.41
CA LEU A 229 -17.36 -9.70 4.19
C LEU A 229 -16.74 -8.49 3.50
N TYR A 230 -16.61 -7.40 4.22
CA TYR A 230 -15.63 -6.37 3.93
C TYR A 230 -14.56 -6.37 5.03
N ALA A 231 -13.29 -6.54 4.69
CA ALA A 231 -12.20 -6.47 5.64
C ALA A 231 -11.17 -5.42 5.21
N GLY A 232 -10.86 -4.48 6.10
CA GLY A 232 -9.88 -3.43 5.85
C GLY A 232 -10.23 -2.08 6.44
N THR A 233 -9.51 -1.05 5.97
CA THR A 233 -9.70 0.32 6.47
C THR A 233 -11.09 0.86 6.11
N HIS A 234 -11.81 1.36 7.10
CA HIS A 234 -13.07 2.11 6.91
C HIS A 234 -12.75 3.57 6.59
N GLY A 235 -12.11 3.77 5.42
CA GLY A 235 -11.64 5.08 4.95
C GLY A 235 -12.54 5.69 3.88
N LEU A 236 -12.36 6.99 3.63
CA LEU A 236 -13.16 7.75 2.64
C LEU A 236 -13.01 7.22 1.20
N ALA A 237 -11.88 6.60 0.89
CA ALA A 237 -11.61 6.05 -0.44
C ALA A 237 -12.46 4.82 -0.80
N HIS A 238 -13.05 4.15 0.19
CA HIS A 238 -13.71 2.86 -0.01
C HIS A 238 -15.21 2.95 -0.30
N GLY A 239 -15.86 4.12 -0.10
CA GLY A 239 -17.27 4.32 -0.43
C GLY A 239 -18.21 3.33 0.27
N LEU A 240 -17.97 3.01 1.54
CA LEU A 240 -18.71 2.00 2.29
C LEU A 240 -20.18 2.37 2.54
N GLU A 241 -20.57 3.60 2.28
CA GLU A 241 -21.96 4.04 2.24
C GLU A 241 -22.79 3.19 1.27
N THR A 242 -22.20 2.82 0.12
CA THR A 242 -22.83 1.91 -0.87
C THR A 242 -23.16 0.54 -0.28
N VAL A 243 -22.34 0.07 0.67
CA VAL A 243 -22.60 -1.20 1.38
C VAL A 243 -23.79 -1.05 2.32
N LEU A 244 -23.97 0.12 3.00
CA LEU A 244 -25.16 0.41 3.81
C LEU A 244 -26.43 0.47 2.95
N ASP A 245 -26.32 1.09 1.76
CA ASP A 245 -27.43 1.17 0.84
C ASP A 245 -27.86 -0.22 0.32
N ALA A 246 -26.89 -1.09 0.05
CA ALA A 246 -27.17 -2.48 -0.33
C ALA A 246 -27.78 -3.28 0.85
N ALA A 247 -27.24 -3.11 2.07
CA ALA A 247 -27.77 -3.75 3.27
C ALA A 247 -29.23 -3.31 3.55
N SER A 248 -29.55 -2.03 3.31
CA SER A 248 -30.92 -1.53 3.42
C SER A 248 -31.88 -2.19 2.41
N GLN A 249 -31.45 -2.36 1.17
CA GLN A 249 -32.26 -3.06 0.15
C GLN A 249 -32.45 -4.55 0.45
N LEU A 250 -31.51 -5.16 1.15
CA LEU A 250 -31.52 -6.58 1.54
C LEU A 250 -32.05 -6.82 2.96
N LYS A 251 -32.63 -5.81 3.62
CA LYS A 251 -33.14 -5.90 5.00
C LYS A 251 -34.18 -7.02 5.20
N ASN A 252 -34.96 -7.32 4.18
CA ASN A 252 -36.00 -8.37 4.20
C ASN A 252 -35.47 -9.80 3.86
N TYR A 253 -34.14 -9.97 3.75
CA TYR A 253 -33.48 -11.27 3.51
C TYR A 253 -32.77 -11.72 4.79
N PRO A 254 -33.43 -12.43 5.71
CA PRO A 254 -32.87 -12.79 7.02
C PRO A 254 -31.65 -13.74 6.91
N ALA A 255 -31.53 -14.44 5.80
CA ALA A 255 -30.41 -15.33 5.51
C ALA A 255 -29.17 -14.59 4.99
N ILE A 256 -29.21 -13.27 4.79
CA ILE A 256 -28.09 -12.48 4.26
C ILE A 256 -27.57 -11.54 5.35
N ARG A 257 -26.25 -11.59 5.58
CA ARG A 257 -25.57 -10.77 6.59
C ARG A 257 -24.33 -10.08 6.02
N PHE A 258 -24.15 -8.84 6.37
CA PHE A 258 -22.93 -8.06 6.11
C PHE A 258 -22.05 -8.02 7.34
N VAL A 259 -20.76 -8.28 7.19
CA VAL A 259 -19.76 -8.20 8.24
C VAL A 259 -18.65 -7.26 7.76
N LEU A 260 -18.48 -6.13 8.45
CA LEU A 260 -17.46 -5.13 8.17
C LEU A 260 -16.40 -5.16 9.26
N VAL A 261 -15.23 -5.70 8.93
CA VAL A 261 -14.09 -5.86 9.85
C VAL A 261 -13.07 -4.76 9.59
N GLY A 262 -12.75 -3.99 10.62
CA GLY A 262 -11.72 -2.95 10.51
C GLY A 262 -12.01 -1.69 11.28
N ASP A 263 -11.19 -0.67 11.01
CA ASP A 263 -11.31 0.66 11.59
C ASP A 263 -10.92 1.74 10.57
N GLY A 264 -11.22 3.00 10.86
CA GLY A 264 -10.87 4.12 10.02
C GLY A 264 -11.76 5.34 10.22
N ALA A 265 -11.44 6.41 9.51
CA ALA A 265 -12.07 7.72 9.69
C ALA A 265 -13.59 7.73 9.44
N ALA A 266 -14.11 6.79 8.67
CA ALA A 266 -15.53 6.70 8.35
C ALA A 266 -16.31 5.78 9.32
N LYS A 267 -15.64 4.92 10.13
CA LYS A 267 -16.31 3.86 10.92
C LYS A 267 -17.43 4.41 11.81
N ALA A 268 -17.11 5.43 12.60
CA ALA A 268 -18.09 5.98 13.55
C ALA A 268 -19.38 6.46 12.85
N ARG A 269 -19.22 7.19 11.73
CA ARG A 269 -20.35 7.68 10.92
C ARG A 269 -21.14 6.53 10.29
N LEU A 270 -20.44 5.51 9.78
CA LEU A 270 -21.10 4.34 9.17
C LEU A 270 -21.92 3.54 10.20
N VAL A 271 -21.38 3.39 11.43
CA VAL A 271 -22.11 2.74 12.53
C VAL A 271 -23.35 3.53 12.93
N GLU A 272 -23.23 4.85 13.11
CA GLU A 272 -24.34 5.74 13.41
C GLU A 272 -25.42 5.68 12.32
N GLU A 273 -25.02 5.75 11.05
CA GLU A 273 -25.93 5.68 9.92
C GLU A 273 -26.63 4.33 9.80
N ALA A 274 -25.94 3.22 10.07
CA ALA A 274 -26.53 1.88 10.10
C ALA A 274 -27.59 1.77 11.22
N GLN A 275 -27.34 2.35 12.40
CA GLN A 275 -28.29 2.41 13.52
C GLN A 275 -29.53 3.26 13.17
N GLN A 276 -29.33 4.46 12.61
CA GLN A 276 -30.44 5.34 12.21
C GLN A 276 -31.35 4.71 11.15
N ARG A 277 -30.76 3.88 10.25
CA ARG A 277 -31.49 3.14 9.21
C ARG A 277 -32.06 1.81 9.74
N GLU A 278 -31.81 1.45 11.00
CA GLU A 278 -32.20 0.17 11.62
C GLU A 278 -31.73 -1.04 10.80
N LEU A 279 -30.46 -1.08 10.39
CA LEU A 279 -29.89 -2.18 9.62
C LEU A 279 -29.44 -3.31 10.57
N PHE A 280 -30.32 -4.29 10.81
CA PHE A 280 -30.03 -5.45 11.68
C PHE A 280 -29.21 -6.55 10.97
N ASN A 281 -29.07 -6.45 9.66
CA ASN A 281 -28.33 -7.39 8.80
C ASN A 281 -26.88 -6.97 8.57
N ILE A 282 -26.37 -5.96 9.27
CA ILE A 282 -24.97 -5.51 9.21
C ILE A 282 -24.32 -5.53 10.59
N THR A 283 -23.09 -6.01 10.64
CA THR A 283 -22.27 -6.08 11.87
C THR A 283 -20.92 -5.41 11.63
N PHE A 284 -20.52 -4.55 12.53
CA PHE A 284 -19.19 -3.93 12.54
C PHE A 284 -18.32 -4.60 13.58
N LEU A 285 -17.17 -5.15 13.14
CA LEU A 285 -16.19 -5.76 14.01
C LEU A 285 -14.92 -4.89 14.06
N ASP A 286 -14.21 -5.00 15.17
CA ASP A 286 -12.92 -4.33 15.32
C ASP A 286 -11.85 -4.98 14.44
N PRO A 287 -10.74 -4.26 14.15
CA PRO A 287 -9.62 -4.81 13.41
C PRO A 287 -9.15 -6.14 14.02
N GLN A 288 -8.95 -7.13 13.17
CA GLN A 288 -8.43 -8.42 13.58
C GLN A 288 -6.91 -8.47 13.34
N PRO A 289 -6.17 -9.23 14.16
CA PRO A 289 -4.77 -9.52 13.89
C PRO A 289 -4.60 -10.13 12.50
N HIS A 290 -3.53 -9.75 11.80
CA HIS A 290 -3.29 -10.23 10.43
C HIS A 290 -3.22 -11.77 10.35
N ASP A 291 -2.76 -12.43 11.42
CA ASP A 291 -2.71 -13.90 11.49
C ASP A 291 -4.10 -14.55 11.58
N ARG A 292 -5.11 -13.81 12.02
CA ARG A 292 -6.49 -14.28 12.10
C ARG A 292 -7.29 -14.01 10.81
N MET A 293 -6.76 -13.18 9.92
CA MET A 293 -7.46 -12.81 8.68
C MET A 293 -7.80 -13.98 7.76
N PRO A 294 -6.95 -15.03 7.59
CA PRO A 294 -7.33 -16.21 6.82
C PRO A 294 -8.62 -16.87 7.33
N LEU A 295 -8.77 -16.97 8.67
CA LEU A 295 -9.97 -17.51 9.30
C LEU A 295 -11.21 -16.64 9.01
N VAL A 296 -11.07 -15.33 9.16
CA VAL A 296 -12.15 -14.35 8.90
C VAL A 296 -12.61 -14.42 7.44
N ILE A 297 -11.66 -14.47 6.50
CA ILE A 297 -11.96 -14.59 5.07
C ILE A 297 -12.63 -15.94 4.78
N ALA A 298 -12.16 -17.03 5.40
CA ALA A 298 -12.71 -18.36 5.21
C ALA A 298 -14.18 -18.49 5.66
N GLY A 299 -14.60 -17.73 6.68
CA GLY A 299 -16.00 -17.70 7.14
C GLY A 299 -16.99 -17.03 6.19
N ALA A 300 -16.50 -16.23 5.23
CA ALA A 300 -17.33 -15.52 4.26
C ALA A 300 -17.79 -16.40 3.08
N ASP A 301 -18.95 -16.07 2.50
CA ASP A 301 -19.41 -16.60 1.23
C ASP A 301 -18.88 -15.76 0.07
N VAL A 302 -18.76 -14.43 0.28
CA VAL A 302 -18.24 -13.49 -0.69
C VAL A 302 -17.54 -12.33 -0.01
N CYS A 303 -16.47 -11.83 -0.61
CA CYS A 303 -15.73 -10.69 -0.09
C CYS A 303 -15.92 -9.46 -0.99
N LEU A 304 -16.06 -8.28 -0.38
CA LEU A 304 -16.22 -7.02 -1.08
C LEU A 304 -14.87 -6.29 -1.21
N VAL A 305 -14.59 -5.82 -2.39
CA VAL A 305 -13.44 -4.96 -2.68
C VAL A 305 -13.92 -3.68 -3.36
N PRO A 306 -14.39 -2.70 -2.59
CA PRO A 306 -14.88 -1.43 -3.13
C PRO A 306 -13.84 -0.32 -3.06
N LEU A 307 -13.86 0.55 -4.06
CA LEU A 307 -13.29 1.89 -4.06
C LEU A 307 -14.31 2.89 -4.64
N ARG A 308 -14.14 4.17 -4.32
CA ARG A 308 -14.94 5.23 -4.95
C ARG A 308 -14.69 5.31 -6.44
N LYS A 309 -15.67 5.83 -7.16
CA LYS A 309 -15.55 6.11 -8.60
C LYS A 309 -14.72 7.38 -8.83
N LEU A 310 -13.40 7.22 -8.82
CA LEU A 310 -12.43 8.29 -9.09
C LEU A 310 -11.43 7.82 -10.14
N PRO A 311 -11.03 8.68 -11.10
CA PRO A 311 -10.05 8.31 -12.14
C PRO A 311 -8.74 7.78 -11.56
N LEU A 312 -8.29 8.31 -10.43
CA LEU A 312 -7.10 7.83 -9.73
C LEU A 312 -7.15 6.33 -9.40
N PHE A 313 -8.35 5.81 -9.07
CA PHE A 313 -8.49 4.41 -8.66
C PHE A 313 -8.60 3.44 -9.83
N GLU A 314 -8.67 3.91 -11.08
CA GLU A 314 -8.59 3.03 -12.25
C GLU A 314 -7.24 2.31 -12.37
N GLY A 315 -6.17 2.92 -11.87
CA GLY A 315 -4.84 2.30 -11.77
C GLY A 315 -4.55 1.63 -10.41
N ALA A 316 -5.54 1.46 -9.54
CA ALA A 316 -5.34 0.89 -8.21
C ALA A 316 -5.57 -0.62 -8.18
N LEU A 317 -4.72 -1.33 -7.43
CA LEU A 317 -4.87 -2.76 -7.13
C LEU A 317 -5.00 -2.94 -5.61
N PRO A 318 -6.22 -3.05 -5.07
CA PRO A 318 -6.42 -3.24 -3.64
C PRO A 318 -5.78 -4.54 -3.14
N SER A 319 -4.82 -4.45 -2.21
CA SER A 319 -4.03 -5.59 -1.72
C SER A 319 -4.87 -6.70 -1.09
N LYS A 320 -6.01 -6.37 -0.50
CA LYS A 320 -6.95 -7.36 0.07
C LYS A 320 -7.46 -8.37 -0.96
N SER A 321 -7.47 -8.02 -2.25
CA SER A 321 -7.89 -8.94 -3.31
C SER A 321 -6.98 -10.16 -3.39
N TYR A 322 -5.68 -9.99 -3.16
CA TYR A 322 -4.73 -11.10 -3.17
C TYR A 322 -4.98 -12.07 -2.01
N GLU A 323 -5.27 -11.54 -0.82
CA GLU A 323 -5.58 -12.34 0.37
C GLU A 323 -6.88 -13.14 0.17
N VAL A 324 -7.91 -12.51 -0.39
CA VAL A 324 -9.19 -13.17 -0.69
C VAL A 324 -9.01 -14.27 -1.73
N MET A 325 -8.30 -13.99 -2.84
CA MET A 325 -7.99 -15.00 -3.86
C MET A 325 -7.16 -16.15 -3.31
N ALA A 326 -6.18 -15.87 -2.43
CA ALA A 326 -5.35 -16.90 -1.79
C ALA A 326 -6.17 -17.83 -0.89
N CYS A 327 -7.21 -17.31 -0.22
CA CYS A 327 -8.18 -18.08 0.55
C CYS A 327 -9.27 -18.75 -0.30
N ALA A 328 -9.18 -18.68 -1.62
CA ALA A 328 -10.17 -19.23 -2.56
C ALA A 328 -11.60 -18.74 -2.28
N ARG A 329 -11.78 -17.44 -1.98
CA ARG A 329 -13.12 -16.84 -1.83
C ARG A 329 -13.44 -15.94 -3.02
N PRO A 330 -14.71 -15.93 -3.46
CA PRO A 330 -15.16 -15.06 -4.55
C PRO A 330 -15.13 -13.59 -4.13
N ILE A 331 -14.91 -12.72 -5.11
CA ILE A 331 -14.86 -11.26 -4.92
C ILE A 331 -16.04 -10.62 -5.66
N ILE A 332 -16.74 -9.69 -5.02
CA ILE A 332 -17.47 -8.64 -5.75
C ILE A 332 -16.56 -7.42 -5.75
N LEU A 333 -16.14 -7.04 -6.96
CA LEU A 333 -15.14 -6.00 -7.19
C LEU A 333 -15.84 -4.72 -7.68
N ALA A 334 -15.96 -3.74 -6.80
CA ALA A 334 -16.45 -2.40 -7.16
C ALA A 334 -15.26 -1.45 -7.40
N VAL A 335 -14.39 -1.82 -8.35
CA VAL A 335 -13.20 -1.05 -8.77
C VAL A 335 -13.07 -1.19 -10.28
N ALA A 336 -12.91 -0.06 -10.96
CA ALA A 336 -12.71 -0.02 -12.41
C ALA A 336 -11.22 -0.22 -12.80
N GLY A 337 -10.94 -0.22 -14.09
CA GLY A 337 -9.58 -0.16 -14.63
C GLY A 337 -8.74 -1.41 -14.38
N GLU A 338 -7.54 -1.23 -13.87
CA GLU A 338 -6.52 -2.29 -13.73
C GLU A 338 -6.98 -3.46 -12.87
N ALA A 339 -7.64 -3.18 -11.74
CA ALA A 339 -8.15 -4.23 -10.85
C ALA A 339 -9.22 -5.09 -11.54
N ARG A 340 -10.11 -4.47 -12.31
CA ARG A 340 -11.13 -5.19 -13.08
C ARG A 340 -10.49 -6.12 -14.10
N LYS A 341 -9.53 -5.60 -14.89
CA LYS A 341 -8.80 -6.39 -15.87
C LYS A 341 -8.13 -7.61 -15.23
N LEU A 342 -7.40 -7.38 -14.13
CA LEU A 342 -6.61 -8.42 -13.49
C LEU A 342 -7.46 -9.48 -12.79
N ILE A 343 -8.45 -9.06 -11.99
CA ILE A 343 -9.15 -9.96 -11.06
C ILE A 343 -10.38 -10.60 -11.72
N GLU A 344 -11.15 -9.84 -12.53
CA GLU A 344 -12.30 -10.38 -13.26
C GLU A 344 -11.88 -11.07 -14.56
N GLN A 345 -11.10 -10.36 -15.43
CA GLN A 345 -10.87 -10.86 -16.81
C GLN A 345 -9.74 -11.88 -16.87
N GLU A 346 -8.60 -11.65 -16.20
CA GLU A 346 -7.46 -12.57 -16.24
C GLU A 346 -7.59 -13.70 -15.22
N ALA A 347 -7.92 -13.40 -13.95
CA ALA A 347 -8.03 -14.41 -12.91
C ALA A 347 -9.38 -15.13 -12.94
N GLY A 348 -10.46 -14.50 -13.42
CA GLY A 348 -11.82 -15.02 -13.35
C GLY A 348 -12.31 -15.25 -11.92
N ALA A 349 -11.83 -14.46 -10.95
CA ALA A 349 -12.06 -14.64 -9.51
C ALA A 349 -13.10 -13.66 -8.93
N ALA A 350 -13.68 -12.81 -9.76
CA ALA A 350 -14.61 -11.77 -9.31
C ALA A 350 -15.78 -11.57 -10.26
N ILE A 351 -16.85 -11.01 -9.69
CA ILE A 351 -17.86 -10.27 -10.44
C ILE A 351 -17.55 -8.79 -10.27
N ALA A 352 -17.15 -8.11 -11.34
CA ALA A 352 -16.94 -6.67 -11.29
C ALA A 352 -18.27 -5.93 -11.50
N ILE A 353 -18.46 -4.93 -10.66
CA ILE A 353 -19.62 -4.04 -10.72
C ILE A 353 -19.15 -2.59 -10.86
N GLU A 354 -20.07 -1.72 -11.27
CA GLU A 354 -19.82 -0.28 -11.27
C GLU A 354 -19.58 0.21 -9.83
N PRO A 355 -18.49 0.93 -9.57
CA PRO A 355 -18.23 1.52 -8.25
C PRO A 355 -19.39 2.42 -7.80
N GLU A 356 -19.66 2.44 -6.48
CA GLU A 356 -20.72 3.23 -5.84
C GLU A 356 -22.15 2.89 -6.33
N SER A 357 -22.37 1.72 -6.95
CA SER A 357 -23.68 1.23 -7.36
C SER A 357 -24.25 0.19 -6.39
N ALA A 358 -25.11 0.62 -5.46
CA ALA A 358 -25.79 -0.28 -4.53
C ALA A 358 -26.68 -1.30 -5.26
N THR A 359 -27.36 -0.87 -6.33
CA THR A 359 -28.22 -1.76 -7.13
C THR A 359 -27.42 -2.87 -7.81
N ALA A 360 -26.27 -2.55 -8.40
CA ALA A 360 -25.39 -3.56 -9.00
C ALA A 360 -24.83 -4.51 -7.94
N LEU A 361 -24.48 -3.97 -6.75
CA LEU A 361 -24.04 -4.79 -5.63
C LEU A 361 -25.13 -5.77 -5.18
N VAL A 362 -26.33 -5.31 -4.95
CA VAL A 362 -27.48 -6.15 -4.55
C VAL A 362 -27.75 -7.23 -5.59
N HIS A 363 -27.78 -6.88 -6.87
CA HIS A 363 -28.00 -7.84 -7.95
C HIS A 363 -26.94 -8.95 -7.94
N SER A 364 -25.66 -8.60 -7.83
CA SER A 364 -24.56 -9.57 -7.80
C SER A 364 -24.57 -10.43 -6.54
N LEU A 365 -24.94 -9.86 -5.38
CA LEU A 365 -25.09 -10.61 -4.14
C LEU A 365 -26.21 -11.63 -4.21
N LEU A 366 -27.39 -11.23 -4.71
CA LEU A 366 -28.51 -12.14 -4.90
C LEU A 366 -28.23 -13.22 -5.95
N TYR A 367 -27.45 -12.89 -6.98
CA TYR A 367 -27.00 -13.89 -7.95
C TYR A 367 -26.13 -14.95 -7.27
N LEU A 368 -25.07 -14.56 -6.54
CA LEU A 368 -24.21 -15.52 -5.84
C LEU A 368 -24.93 -16.27 -4.71
N TYR A 369 -25.89 -15.65 -4.04
CA TYR A 369 -26.73 -16.31 -3.03
C TYR A 369 -27.55 -17.45 -3.64
N LYS A 370 -28.07 -17.27 -4.86
CA LYS A 370 -28.86 -18.28 -5.57
C LYS A 370 -28.01 -19.31 -6.34
N HIS A 371 -26.74 -18.99 -6.59
CA HIS A 371 -25.80 -19.81 -7.36
C HIS A 371 -24.50 -20.05 -6.57
N PRO A 372 -24.56 -20.85 -5.48
CA PRO A 372 -23.39 -21.12 -4.64
C PRO A 372 -22.25 -21.82 -5.38
N GLU A 373 -22.57 -22.64 -6.39
CA GLU A 373 -21.63 -23.28 -7.29
C GLU A 373 -20.78 -22.27 -8.10
N GLU A 374 -21.39 -21.13 -8.48
CA GLU A 374 -20.67 -20.06 -9.16
C GLU A 374 -19.74 -19.32 -8.20
N ALA A 375 -20.20 -19.06 -6.96
CA ALA A 375 -19.38 -18.46 -5.92
C ALA A 375 -18.13 -19.31 -5.64
N GLU A 376 -18.30 -20.62 -5.53
CA GLU A 376 -17.18 -21.56 -5.33
C GLU A 376 -16.24 -21.57 -6.54
N ARG A 377 -16.77 -21.60 -7.76
CA ARG A 377 -16.00 -21.57 -9.00
C ARG A 377 -15.11 -20.33 -9.12
N LEU A 378 -15.66 -19.16 -8.82
CA LEU A 378 -14.91 -17.89 -8.80
C LEU A 378 -13.77 -17.93 -7.76
N GLY A 379 -14.07 -18.40 -6.56
CA GLY A 379 -13.05 -18.54 -5.50
C GLY A 379 -11.91 -19.46 -5.90
N GLN A 380 -12.23 -20.63 -6.45
CA GLN A 380 -11.24 -21.63 -6.86
C GLN A 380 -10.32 -21.14 -7.99
N ARG A 381 -10.78 -20.25 -8.87
CA ARG A 381 -9.95 -19.66 -9.94
C ARG A 381 -8.92 -18.66 -9.41
N GLY A 382 -9.23 -17.96 -8.35
CA GLY A 382 -8.35 -16.92 -7.78
C GLY A 382 -7.04 -17.48 -7.22
N ARG A 383 -7.08 -18.62 -6.53
CA ARG A 383 -5.90 -19.16 -5.84
C ARG A 383 -4.74 -19.53 -6.76
N PRO A 384 -4.89 -20.35 -7.83
CA PRO A 384 -3.77 -20.65 -8.72
C PRO A 384 -3.20 -19.41 -9.39
N PHE A 385 -4.04 -18.44 -9.72
CA PHE A 385 -3.62 -17.18 -10.32
C PHE A 385 -2.74 -16.37 -9.36
N VAL A 386 -3.16 -16.22 -8.08
CA VAL A 386 -2.39 -15.47 -7.10
C VAL A 386 -1.10 -16.19 -6.71
N ASN A 387 -1.13 -17.52 -6.59
CA ASN A 387 0.06 -18.32 -6.30
C ASN A 387 1.13 -18.18 -7.39
N ALA A 388 0.72 -18.11 -8.66
CA ALA A 388 1.64 -18.03 -9.77
C ALA A 388 2.28 -16.64 -9.96
N ARG A 389 1.61 -15.57 -9.53
CA ARG A 389 2.03 -14.20 -9.88
C ARG A 389 2.27 -13.27 -8.70
N PHE A 390 1.62 -13.54 -7.54
CA PHE A 390 1.57 -12.60 -6.42
C PHE A 390 1.99 -13.23 -5.09
N ASP A 391 2.62 -14.43 -5.16
CA ASP A 391 3.25 -15.02 -4.00
C ASP A 391 4.42 -14.15 -3.53
N ARG A 392 4.45 -13.86 -2.23
CA ARG A 392 5.40 -12.92 -1.67
C ARG A 392 6.85 -13.39 -1.74
N ASP A 393 7.08 -14.71 -1.73
CA ASP A 393 8.44 -15.26 -1.88
C ASP A 393 8.98 -15.04 -3.30
N GLN A 394 8.13 -15.21 -4.32
CA GLN A 394 8.50 -14.93 -5.72
C GLN A 394 8.76 -13.44 -5.92
N LEU A 395 7.88 -12.57 -5.39
CA LEU A 395 8.07 -11.13 -5.46
C LEU A 395 9.35 -10.68 -4.75
N THR A 396 9.70 -11.29 -3.61
CA THR A 396 10.96 -11.01 -2.93
C THR A 396 12.15 -11.42 -3.78
N THR A 397 12.09 -12.53 -4.52
CA THR A 397 13.14 -12.96 -5.46
C THR A 397 13.33 -11.91 -6.58
N THR A 398 12.24 -11.38 -7.13
CA THR A 398 12.31 -10.30 -8.12
C THR A 398 12.94 -9.03 -7.53
N LEU A 399 12.56 -8.67 -6.29
CA LEU A 399 13.19 -7.53 -5.60
C LEU A 399 14.70 -7.73 -5.43
N GLU A 400 15.14 -8.93 -5.04
CA GLU A 400 16.57 -9.23 -4.90
C GLU A 400 17.36 -8.98 -6.18
N THR A 401 16.80 -9.29 -7.35
CA THR A 401 17.45 -9.02 -8.63
C THR A 401 17.75 -7.52 -8.77
N HIS A 402 16.76 -6.66 -8.55
CA HIS A 402 16.95 -5.21 -8.62
C HIS A 402 17.91 -4.67 -7.55
N LEU A 403 17.88 -5.25 -6.35
CA LEU A 403 18.82 -4.86 -5.28
C LEU A 403 20.26 -5.21 -5.63
N ARG A 404 20.52 -6.38 -6.22
CA ARG A 404 21.85 -6.81 -6.67
C ARG A 404 22.36 -5.92 -7.82
N GLU A 405 21.54 -5.71 -8.83
CA GLU A 405 21.88 -4.81 -9.96
C GLU A 405 22.26 -3.41 -9.47
N LEU A 406 21.49 -2.87 -8.52
CA LEU A 406 21.78 -1.53 -7.97
C LEU A 406 23.07 -1.51 -7.17
N CYS A 407 23.36 -2.54 -6.34
CA CYS A 407 24.61 -2.64 -5.59
C CYS A 407 25.83 -2.76 -6.53
N ASP A 408 25.73 -3.51 -7.61
CA ASP A 408 26.82 -3.73 -8.54
C ASP A 408 27.08 -2.46 -9.37
N ALA A 409 26.05 -1.75 -9.77
CA ALA A 409 26.17 -0.47 -10.45
C ALA A 409 26.84 0.60 -9.57
N ASP A 410 26.47 0.68 -8.28
CA ASP A 410 27.05 1.64 -7.34
C ASP A 410 28.52 1.35 -7.06
N LYS A 411 28.91 0.08 -6.86
CA LYS A 411 30.30 -0.33 -6.71
C LYS A 411 31.14 0.00 -7.95
N SER A 412 30.59 -0.19 -9.14
CA SER A 412 31.26 0.13 -10.41
C SER A 412 31.49 1.62 -10.55
N ALA A 413 30.51 2.46 -10.16
CA ALA A 413 30.63 3.91 -10.16
C ALA A 413 31.69 4.40 -9.16
N MET A 414 31.72 3.85 -7.94
CA MET A 414 32.74 4.16 -6.93
C MET A 414 34.13 3.69 -7.35
N GLY A 415 34.27 2.53 -7.99
CA GLY A 415 35.53 2.04 -8.55
C GLY A 415 36.05 2.92 -9.67
N ALA A 416 35.18 3.53 -10.46
CA ALA A 416 35.58 4.48 -11.52
C ALA A 416 36.10 5.82 -10.97
N ILE A 417 35.52 6.28 -9.85
CA ILE A 417 35.97 7.53 -9.17
C ILE A 417 37.33 7.35 -8.48
N ASN A 418 37.67 6.13 -8.03
CA ASN A 418 38.92 5.81 -7.36
C ASN A 418 40.06 5.41 -8.32
N ARG A 419 39.88 5.47 -9.66
CA ARG A 419 41.00 5.31 -10.59
C ARG A 419 41.84 6.59 -10.60
N PRO A 420 43.16 6.51 -10.38
CA PRO A 420 44.01 7.69 -10.44
C PRO A 420 43.95 8.30 -11.83
N LEU A 421 43.87 9.63 -11.89
CA LEU A 421 43.88 10.47 -13.10
C LEU A 421 45.22 10.34 -13.84
N HIS A 422 45.50 9.19 -14.46
CA HIS A 422 46.54 9.03 -15.45
C HIS A 422 45.97 8.34 -16.67
N SER A 423 45.44 9.13 -17.58
CA SER A 423 45.28 8.96 -19.01
C SER A 423 43.97 9.53 -19.56
N PHE A 424 43.87 10.83 -19.65
CA PHE A 424 43.03 11.47 -20.67
C PHE A 424 43.73 12.76 -21.11
N VAL A 425 44.69 12.61 -22.00
CA VAL A 425 45.06 13.65 -22.93
C VAL A 425 44.60 13.11 -24.31
N GLY A 426 43.55 13.70 -24.82
CA GLY A 426 42.95 13.36 -26.11
C GLY A 426 41.81 14.33 -26.41
N GLU A 427 42.17 15.39 -27.09
CA GLU A 427 41.39 16.31 -27.94
C GLU A 427 39.85 16.32 -27.81
N ALA A 428 39.33 17.39 -27.24
CA ALA A 428 37.92 17.77 -27.31
C ALA A 428 37.74 18.83 -28.40
N THR A 429 37.13 18.47 -29.51
CA THR A 429 36.55 19.40 -30.48
C THR A 429 35.14 19.80 -29.98
N LEU A 430 35.02 21.08 -29.69
CA LEU A 430 33.74 21.72 -29.34
C LEU A 430 32.91 21.97 -30.63
N ALA A 431 31.67 21.47 -30.64
CA ALA A 431 30.62 21.93 -31.53
C ALA A 431 29.51 22.58 -30.74
N PRO A 432 28.96 23.72 -31.14
CA PRO A 432 27.96 24.47 -30.38
C PRO A 432 26.54 23.91 -30.62
N THR A 433 25.85 23.55 -29.60
CA THR A 433 24.43 23.18 -29.63
C THR A 433 23.53 24.41 -29.44
N ALA A 434 22.68 24.64 -30.44
CA ALA A 434 21.65 25.66 -30.44
C ALA A 434 20.47 25.29 -29.51
N ALA A 435 19.94 26.26 -28.79
CA ALA A 435 18.76 26.16 -27.96
C ALA A 435 17.47 26.06 -28.79
N PRO A 436 16.47 25.27 -28.38
CA PRO A 436 15.17 25.24 -29.02
C PRO A 436 14.28 26.42 -28.59
N PRO A 437 13.36 26.89 -29.46
CA PRO A 437 12.55 28.06 -29.21
C PRO A 437 11.36 27.80 -28.28
N LEU A 438 11.02 28.82 -27.50
CA LEU A 438 9.84 28.93 -26.65
C LEU A 438 8.55 28.90 -27.47
N VAL A 439 7.65 27.98 -27.17
CA VAL A 439 6.29 27.96 -27.70
C VAL A 439 5.42 28.91 -26.89
N THR A 440 5.01 29.98 -27.51
CA THR A 440 4.01 30.91 -26.98
C THR A 440 2.60 30.37 -27.20
N ALA A 441 1.86 30.21 -26.12
CA ALA A 441 0.44 29.86 -26.18
C ALA A 441 -0.39 31.06 -26.61
N SER A 442 -1.07 30.95 -27.74
CA SER A 442 -2.08 31.89 -28.19
C SER A 442 -3.38 31.68 -27.42
N LYS A 443 -3.90 32.79 -26.90
CA LYS A 443 -5.26 32.89 -26.40
C LYS A 443 -6.23 32.89 -27.59
N GLU A 444 -7.20 31.99 -27.58
CA GLU A 444 -8.45 32.20 -28.29
C GLU A 444 -9.59 32.23 -27.28
N LYS A 445 -10.35 33.31 -27.43
CA LYS A 445 -11.66 33.55 -26.82
C LYS A 445 -12.72 32.95 -27.74
N GLU A 446 -13.64 32.15 -27.19
CA GLU A 446 -15.09 32.33 -27.37
C GLU A 446 -15.81 31.47 -26.33
#